data_9284692e8cad6fe5dd9fb6517f8a2252
#
_entry.id   9284692e8cad6fe5dd9fb6517f8a2252
#
_cell.length_a   1.000
_cell.length_b   1.000
_cell.length_c   1.000
_cell.angle_alpha   90.00
_cell.angle_beta   90.00
_cell.angle_gamma   90.00
#
_symmetry.space_group_name_H-M   'P 1'
#
loop_
_entity.id
_entity.type
_entity.pdbx_description
1 polymer ?
#
loop_
_entity_poly.entity_id
_entity_poly.type
_entity_poly.pdbx_seq_one_letter_code
_entity_poly.pdbx_strand_id
1 'polypeptide(L)'
;MKINFYNRNFLKLLIILNFIGIVAAFYTYIPDIKKQVAAESYFLIPFFMVSVWLYLLAFFGTFYLHSRREFPIFFGGLIFLFSFVYGLGSLLFYPLFMFFVYGFSLYHFWNIFAHGFVGFQSVLFFRHLKKQKFYSFAPLVFLFLFYDFLGIFYGGFLYFTDFSFPFFLKMFLIYH
;
A
#
# COMPACT_ATOMS: atom_id res chain seq x y z
N MET A 1 -5.67 15.59 26.46
CA MET A 1 -4.27 15.32 26.12
C MET A 1 -4.09 15.55 24.62
N LYS A 2 -3.35 16.59 24.19
CA LYS A 2 -3.07 16.81 22.75
C LYS A 2 -1.98 15.83 22.33
N ILE A 3 -2.28 14.84 21.54
CA ILE A 3 -1.30 13.93 20.97
C ILE A 3 -0.41 14.75 20.02
N ASN A 4 0.85 14.93 20.39
CA ASN A 4 1.82 15.55 19.52
C ASN A 4 2.40 14.49 18.57
N PHE A 5 1.77 14.31 17.41
CA PHE A 5 2.19 13.35 16.38
C PHE A 5 3.60 13.59 15.83
N TYR A 6 4.21 14.75 16.13
CA TYR A 6 5.59 15.07 15.75
C TYR A 6 6.60 14.87 16.88
N ASN A 7 6.18 14.17 17.96
CA ASN A 7 7.12 13.77 18.99
C ASN A 7 8.20 12.86 18.37
N ARG A 8 9.47 13.21 18.57
CA ARG A 8 10.62 12.50 18.01
C ARG A 8 10.63 11.01 18.39
N ASN A 9 10.26 10.68 19.61
CA ASN A 9 10.21 9.28 20.06
C ASN A 9 9.08 8.51 19.36
N PHE A 10 7.94 9.15 19.14
CA PHE A 10 6.84 8.55 18.37
C PHE A 10 7.26 8.30 16.92
N LEU A 11 7.90 9.27 16.25
CA LEU A 11 8.41 9.09 14.89
C LEU A 11 9.48 8.00 14.80
N LYS A 12 10.39 7.89 15.81
CA LYS A 12 11.35 6.78 15.88
C LYS A 12 10.66 5.43 15.97
N LEU A 13 9.62 5.33 16.80
CA LEU A 13 8.83 4.10 16.92
C LEU A 13 8.18 3.74 15.57
N LEU A 14 7.58 4.71 14.87
CA LEU A 14 7.01 4.47 13.54
C LEU A 14 8.05 4.00 12.53
N ILE A 15 9.26 4.58 12.54
CA ILE A 15 10.37 4.16 11.68
C ILE A 15 10.70 2.68 11.93
N ILE A 16 10.84 2.29 13.20
CA ILE A 16 11.14 0.90 13.57
C ILE A 16 10.01 -0.04 13.14
N LEU A 17 8.76 0.32 13.43
CA LEU A 17 7.60 -0.51 13.07
C LEU A 17 7.42 -0.64 11.55
N ASN A 18 7.65 0.43 10.80
CA ASN A 18 7.62 0.37 9.34
C ASN A 18 8.76 -0.49 8.79
N PHE A 19 9.96 -0.44 9.38
CA PHE A 19 11.06 -1.32 9.00
C PHE A 19 10.74 -2.81 9.25
N ILE A 20 10.18 -3.12 10.41
CA ILE A 20 9.69 -4.47 10.71
C ILE A 20 8.62 -4.88 9.69
N GLY A 21 7.72 -3.97 9.34
CA GLY A 21 6.69 -4.18 8.32
C GLY A 21 7.27 -4.49 6.93
N ILE A 22 8.36 -3.82 6.51
CA ILE A 22 9.07 -4.13 5.26
C ILE A 22 9.58 -5.56 5.28
N VAL A 23 10.27 -5.96 6.35
CA VAL A 23 10.84 -7.31 6.47
C VAL A 23 9.74 -8.37 6.48
N ALA A 24 8.68 -8.15 7.26
CA ALA A 24 7.55 -9.07 7.34
C ALA A 24 6.82 -9.19 5.98
N ALA A 25 6.55 -8.05 5.34
CA ALA A 25 5.91 -8.03 4.02
C ALA A 25 6.78 -8.76 2.98
N PHE A 26 8.08 -8.47 2.94
CA PHE A 26 8.99 -9.14 2.01
C PHE A 26 8.99 -10.65 2.20
N TYR A 27 9.02 -11.09 3.46
CA TYR A 27 8.98 -12.53 3.78
C TYR A 27 7.71 -13.21 3.25
N THR A 28 6.55 -12.54 3.33
CA THR A 28 5.28 -13.10 2.82
C THR A 28 5.27 -13.26 1.31
N TYR A 29 6.03 -12.45 0.56
CA TYR A 29 6.10 -12.53 -0.91
C TYR A 29 7.17 -13.51 -1.43
N ILE A 30 8.01 -14.11 -0.59
CA ILE A 30 9.06 -15.05 -1.05
C ILE A 30 8.51 -16.17 -1.94
N PRO A 31 7.39 -16.85 -1.58
CA PRO A 31 6.84 -17.91 -2.43
C PRO A 31 6.45 -17.40 -3.83
N ASP A 32 5.88 -16.21 -3.87
CA ASP A 32 5.39 -15.60 -5.11
C ASP A 32 6.54 -15.09 -5.97
N ILE A 33 7.56 -14.50 -5.36
CA ILE A 33 8.80 -14.13 -6.05
C ILE A 33 9.42 -15.36 -6.70
N LYS A 34 9.51 -16.49 -5.97
CA LYS A 34 10.05 -17.75 -6.53
C LYS A 34 9.25 -18.23 -7.74
N LYS A 35 7.91 -18.14 -7.69
CA LYS A 35 7.05 -18.49 -8.83
C LYS A 35 7.34 -17.60 -10.05
N GLN A 36 7.43 -16.29 -9.84
CA GLN A 36 7.71 -15.34 -10.92
C GLN A 36 9.11 -15.52 -11.51
N VAL A 37 10.09 -15.81 -10.66
CA VAL A 37 11.45 -16.16 -11.09
C VAL A 37 11.45 -17.43 -11.96
N ALA A 38 10.75 -18.47 -11.52
CA ALA A 38 10.63 -19.71 -12.28
C ALA A 38 9.88 -19.54 -13.62
N ALA A 39 8.96 -18.57 -13.69
CA ALA A 39 8.22 -18.21 -14.91
C ALA A 39 8.94 -17.16 -15.79
N GLU A 40 10.18 -16.78 -15.46
CA GLU A 40 10.95 -15.73 -16.15
C GLU A 40 10.24 -14.36 -16.23
N SER A 41 9.31 -14.11 -15.32
CA SER A 41 8.45 -12.93 -15.29
C SER A 41 8.91 -11.89 -14.26
N TYR A 42 10.21 -11.64 -14.17
CA TYR A 42 10.85 -10.77 -13.15
C TYR A 42 10.29 -9.35 -13.12
N PHE A 43 9.90 -8.82 -14.28
CA PHE A 43 9.37 -7.46 -14.41
C PHE A 43 8.02 -7.26 -13.68
N LEU A 44 7.30 -8.35 -13.36
CA LEU A 44 6.05 -8.30 -12.63
C LEU A 44 6.23 -8.20 -11.12
N ILE A 45 7.40 -8.61 -10.60
CA ILE A 45 7.66 -8.65 -9.14
C ILE A 45 7.31 -7.32 -8.45
N PRO A 46 7.73 -6.13 -8.95
CA PRO A 46 7.39 -4.88 -8.30
C PRO A 46 5.89 -4.58 -8.20
N PHE A 47 5.09 -5.07 -9.15
CA PHE A 47 3.66 -4.72 -9.24
C PHE A 47 2.79 -5.45 -8.22
N PHE A 48 3.15 -6.64 -7.79
CA PHE A 48 2.37 -7.35 -6.77
C PHE A 48 2.88 -7.15 -5.33
N MET A 49 4.08 -6.60 -5.14
CA MET A 49 4.66 -6.37 -3.81
C MET A 49 4.10 -5.11 -3.13
N VAL A 50 2.80 -4.88 -3.22
CA VAL A 50 2.14 -3.66 -2.72
C VAL A 50 2.44 -3.39 -1.26
N SER A 51 2.40 -4.41 -0.40
CA SER A 51 2.67 -4.25 1.03
C SER A 51 4.11 -3.83 1.32
N VAL A 52 5.07 -4.31 0.53
CA VAL A 52 6.47 -3.89 0.66
C VAL A 52 6.62 -2.41 0.32
N TRP A 53 6.03 -1.97 -0.80
CA TRP A 53 6.04 -0.56 -1.19
C TRP A 53 5.33 0.32 -0.16
N LEU A 54 4.20 -0.14 0.36
CA LEU A 54 3.44 0.56 1.38
C LEU A 54 4.30 0.87 2.60
N TYR A 55 4.96 -0.14 3.16
CA TYR A 55 5.82 0.03 4.32
C TYR A 55 7.10 0.78 4.01
N LEU A 56 7.70 0.56 2.83
CA LEU A 56 8.91 1.26 2.39
C LEU A 56 8.67 2.77 2.27
N LEU A 57 7.57 3.16 1.64
CA LEU A 57 7.18 4.56 1.49
C LEU A 57 6.85 5.19 2.85
N ALA A 58 6.13 4.47 3.73
CA ALA A 58 5.84 4.94 5.07
C ALA A 58 7.11 5.09 5.92
N PHE A 59 8.06 4.16 5.79
CA PHE A 59 9.37 4.25 6.44
C PHE A 59 10.11 5.52 6.03
N PHE A 60 10.28 5.76 4.74
CA PHE A 60 10.93 6.97 4.26
C PHE A 60 10.15 8.23 4.65
N GLY A 61 8.81 8.19 4.58
CA GLY A 61 7.97 9.30 5.01
C GLY A 61 8.21 9.67 6.47
N THR A 62 8.17 8.71 7.37
CA THR A 62 8.41 8.94 8.79
C THR A 62 9.86 9.34 9.08
N PHE A 63 10.82 8.82 8.32
CA PHE A 63 12.22 9.23 8.41
C PHE A 63 12.44 10.69 8.02
N TYR A 64 11.81 11.15 6.93
CA TYR A 64 11.83 12.57 6.53
C TYR A 64 11.23 13.46 7.61
N LEU A 65 10.06 13.09 8.17
CA LEU A 65 9.43 13.84 9.27
C LEU A 65 10.34 13.90 10.51
N HIS A 66 10.96 12.79 10.85
CA HIS A 66 11.88 12.74 11.99
C HIS A 66 13.11 13.63 11.78
N SER A 67 13.65 13.65 10.57
CA SER A 67 14.81 14.46 10.17
C SER A 67 14.49 15.93 9.96
N ARG A 68 13.21 16.34 10.10
CA ARG A 68 12.72 17.70 9.83
C ARG A 68 13.06 18.20 8.43
N ARG A 69 13.24 17.32 7.46
CA ARG A 69 13.47 17.68 6.06
C ARG A 69 12.15 17.97 5.37
N GLU A 70 12.17 18.90 4.44
CA GLU A 70 11.02 19.12 3.57
C GLU A 70 10.84 17.95 2.60
N PHE A 71 9.60 17.53 2.42
CA PHE A 71 9.28 16.52 1.43
C PHE A 71 9.38 17.12 0.02
N PRO A 72 10.09 16.47 -0.92
CA PRO A 72 9.85 16.74 -2.32
C PRO A 72 8.36 16.46 -2.61
N ILE A 73 7.70 17.38 -3.30
CA ILE A 73 6.24 17.35 -3.55
C ILE A 73 5.81 15.99 -4.10
N PHE A 74 6.52 15.52 -5.12
CA PHE A 74 6.26 14.25 -5.79
C PHE A 74 6.35 13.08 -4.80
N PHE A 75 7.41 13.00 -4.02
CA PHE A 75 7.64 11.91 -3.09
C PHE A 75 6.64 11.91 -1.93
N GLY A 76 6.35 13.10 -1.37
CA GLY A 76 5.33 13.24 -0.33
C GLY A 76 3.94 12.84 -0.80
N GLY A 77 3.58 13.23 -2.04
CA GLY A 77 2.33 12.83 -2.67
C GLY A 77 2.22 11.32 -2.89
N LEU A 78 3.30 10.69 -3.35
CA LEU A 78 3.36 9.23 -3.54
C LEU A 78 3.17 8.49 -2.22
N ILE A 79 3.89 8.89 -1.16
CA ILE A 79 3.75 8.33 0.18
C ILE A 79 2.31 8.45 0.68
N PHE A 80 1.72 9.65 0.54
CA PHE A 80 0.35 9.88 0.95
C PHE A 80 -0.64 8.99 0.20
N LEU A 81 -0.56 8.93 -1.13
CA LEU A 81 -1.47 8.13 -1.96
C LEU A 81 -1.38 6.65 -1.63
N PHE A 82 -0.18 6.08 -1.56
CA PHE A 82 -0.01 4.68 -1.19
C PHE A 82 -0.54 4.39 0.22
N SER A 83 -0.19 5.23 1.19
CA SER A 83 -0.67 5.04 2.57
C SER A 83 -2.18 5.21 2.69
N PHE A 84 -2.77 6.16 1.95
CA PHE A 84 -4.20 6.41 1.97
C PHE A 84 -4.98 5.30 1.26
N VAL A 85 -4.65 5.01 0.01
CA VAL A 85 -5.43 4.07 -0.81
C VAL A 85 -5.20 2.63 -0.36
N TYR A 86 -3.95 2.17 -0.32
CA TYR A 86 -3.67 0.78 0.07
C TYR A 86 -3.69 0.56 1.58
N GLY A 87 -3.37 1.58 2.37
CA GLY A 87 -3.44 1.49 3.83
C GLY A 87 -4.88 1.59 4.34
N LEU A 88 -5.55 2.72 4.17
CA LEU A 88 -6.93 2.88 4.64
C LEU A 88 -7.93 2.09 3.82
N GLY A 89 -7.73 1.95 2.49
CA GLY A 89 -8.59 1.14 1.64
C GLY A 89 -8.66 -0.32 2.10
N SER A 90 -7.59 -0.85 2.66
CA SER A 90 -7.55 -2.22 3.19
C SER A 90 -8.51 -2.45 4.36
N LEU A 91 -8.84 -1.39 5.13
CA LEU A 91 -9.83 -1.46 6.21
C LEU A 91 -11.25 -1.78 5.70
N LEU A 92 -11.52 -1.45 4.45
CA LEU A 92 -12.78 -1.78 3.77
C LEU A 92 -12.64 -3.06 2.95
N PHE A 93 -11.55 -3.17 2.19
CA PHE A 93 -11.33 -4.27 1.25
C PHE A 93 -11.26 -5.64 1.94
N TYR A 94 -10.42 -5.82 2.94
CA TYR A 94 -10.26 -7.13 3.57
C TYR A 94 -11.51 -7.62 4.32
N PRO A 95 -12.25 -6.79 5.08
CA PRO A 95 -13.52 -7.23 5.66
C PRO A 95 -14.56 -7.63 4.62
N LEU A 96 -14.72 -6.86 3.55
CA LEU A 96 -15.63 -7.18 2.45
C LEU A 96 -15.20 -8.46 1.74
N PHE A 97 -13.91 -8.62 1.50
CA PHE A 97 -13.34 -9.79 0.85
C PHE A 97 -13.53 -11.07 1.69
N MET A 98 -13.33 -10.99 3.02
CA MET A 98 -13.64 -12.10 3.93
C MET A 98 -15.13 -12.41 3.95
N PHE A 99 -15.98 -11.38 3.93
CA PHE A 99 -17.42 -11.59 4.00
C PHE A 99 -18.00 -12.22 2.72
N PHE A 100 -17.57 -11.75 1.54
CA PHE A 100 -18.20 -12.12 0.28
C PHE A 100 -17.48 -13.25 -0.49
N VAL A 101 -16.20 -13.48 -0.24
CA VAL A 101 -15.37 -14.36 -1.10
C VAL A 101 -14.80 -15.57 -0.35
N TYR A 102 -14.06 -15.36 0.72
CA TYR A 102 -13.25 -16.43 1.33
C TYR A 102 -13.76 -16.91 2.70
N GLY A 103 -14.69 -16.21 3.32
CA GLY A 103 -14.97 -16.42 4.72
C GLY A 103 -13.84 -15.89 5.61
N PHE A 104 -13.89 -16.18 6.90
CA PHE A 104 -12.89 -15.70 7.85
C PHE A 104 -11.52 -16.32 7.59
N SER A 105 -10.52 -15.46 7.47
CA SER A 105 -9.11 -15.84 7.33
C SER A 105 -8.26 -15.04 8.31
N LEU A 106 -7.47 -15.71 9.12
CA LEU A 106 -6.56 -15.06 10.07
C LEU A 106 -5.51 -14.18 9.33
N TYR A 107 -5.08 -14.61 8.15
CA TYR A 107 -4.17 -13.84 7.31
C TYR A 107 -4.80 -12.51 6.86
N HIS A 108 -6.03 -12.54 6.33
CA HIS A 108 -6.72 -11.32 5.90
C HIS A 108 -7.08 -10.42 7.09
N PHE A 109 -7.49 -11.03 8.21
CA PHE A 109 -7.74 -10.29 9.45
C PHE A 109 -6.50 -9.55 9.94
N TRP A 110 -5.33 -10.21 9.94
CA TRP A 110 -4.07 -9.57 10.27
C TRP A 110 -3.72 -8.41 9.33
N ASN A 111 -3.97 -8.58 8.03
CA ASN A 111 -3.71 -7.54 7.03
C ASN A 111 -4.55 -6.27 7.25
N ILE A 112 -5.75 -6.36 7.83
CA ILE A 112 -6.53 -5.19 8.23
C ILE A 112 -5.71 -4.30 9.17
N PHE A 113 -5.12 -4.89 10.20
CA PHE A 113 -4.32 -4.14 11.16
C PHE A 113 -2.98 -3.67 10.56
N ALA A 114 -2.30 -4.53 9.85
CA ALA A 114 -1.00 -4.25 9.27
C ALA A 114 -1.07 -3.08 8.26
N HIS A 115 -1.99 -3.15 7.31
CA HIS A 115 -2.17 -2.09 6.31
C HIS A 115 -2.86 -0.86 6.91
N GLY A 116 -3.88 -1.06 7.75
CA GLY A 116 -4.56 0.02 8.45
C GLY A 116 -3.61 0.87 9.30
N PHE A 117 -2.63 0.23 9.96
CA PHE A 117 -1.58 0.92 10.70
C PHE A 117 -0.81 1.92 9.82
N VAL A 118 -0.42 1.53 8.61
CA VAL A 118 0.23 2.44 7.67
C VAL A 118 -0.78 3.46 7.13
N GLY A 119 -2.01 3.05 6.89
CA GLY A 119 -3.09 3.93 6.45
C GLY A 119 -3.31 5.11 7.39
N PHE A 120 -3.34 4.87 8.69
CA PHE A 120 -3.44 5.95 9.69
C PHE A 120 -2.26 6.91 9.65
N GLN A 121 -1.07 6.48 9.23
CA GLN A 121 0.08 7.37 9.06
C GLN A 121 -0.13 8.37 7.91
N SER A 122 -1.03 8.10 6.96
CA SER A 122 -1.36 9.05 5.89
C SER A 122 -1.80 10.42 6.41
N VAL A 123 -2.44 10.46 7.60
CA VAL A 123 -2.81 11.71 8.27
C VAL A 123 -1.60 12.59 8.60
N LEU A 124 -0.46 11.97 8.94
CA LEU A 124 0.80 12.67 9.21
C LEU A 124 1.34 13.29 7.92
N PHE A 125 1.29 12.52 6.84
CA PHE A 125 1.80 12.95 5.53
C PHE A 125 0.90 14.02 4.91
N PHE A 126 -0.42 13.90 5.04
CA PHE A 126 -1.39 14.86 4.52
C PHE A 126 -1.15 16.29 5.04
N ARG A 127 -0.78 16.44 6.30
CA ARG A 127 -0.49 17.75 6.89
C ARG A 127 0.65 18.48 6.19
N HIS A 128 1.64 17.75 5.66
CA HIS A 128 2.74 18.33 4.89
C HIS A 128 2.32 18.69 3.47
N LEU A 129 1.34 17.97 2.91
CA LEU A 129 0.84 18.20 1.56
C LEU A 129 -0.15 19.35 1.48
N LYS A 130 -0.80 19.73 2.60
CA LYS A 130 -1.85 20.75 2.63
C LYS A 130 -1.42 22.13 2.09
N LYS A 131 -0.13 22.41 2.02
CA LYS A 131 0.44 23.64 1.45
C LYS A 131 0.60 23.60 -0.07
N GLN A 132 0.37 22.44 -0.68
CA GLN A 132 0.60 22.22 -2.11
C GLN A 132 -0.68 22.46 -2.92
N LYS A 133 -0.52 22.92 -4.15
CA LYS A 133 -1.66 23.11 -5.06
C LYS A 133 -2.11 21.74 -5.60
N PHE A 134 -3.42 21.50 -5.62
CA PHE A 134 -4.01 20.22 -6.00
C PHE A 134 -3.53 19.72 -7.37
N TYR A 135 -3.36 20.58 -8.35
CA TYR A 135 -2.90 20.17 -9.69
C TYR A 135 -1.46 19.61 -9.71
N SER A 136 -0.64 19.90 -8.67
CA SER A 136 0.68 19.29 -8.55
C SER A 136 0.64 17.78 -8.31
N PHE A 137 -0.53 17.26 -7.91
CA PHE A 137 -0.75 15.82 -7.68
C PHE A 137 -1.29 15.08 -8.90
N ALA A 138 -1.76 15.79 -9.94
CA ALA A 138 -2.36 15.15 -11.12
C ALA A 138 -1.42 14.11 -11.78
N PRO A 139 -0.12 14.40 -12.03
CA PRO A 139 0.80 13.40 -12.58
C PRO A 139 0.98 12.19 -11.66
N LEU A 140 0.95 12.41 -10.34
CA LEU A 140 1.08 11.33 -9.35
C LEU A 140 -0.14 10.43 -9.32
N VAL A 141 -1.34 11.03 -9.37
CA VAL A 141 -2.59 10.27 -9.47
C VAL A 141 -2.59 9.42 -10.74
N PHE A 142 -2.15 9.99 -11.87
CA PHE A 142 -2.03 9.26 -13.12
C PHE A 142 -1.05 8.09 -13.02
N LEU A 143 0.15 8.32 -12.47
CA LEU A 143 1.13 7.25 -12.26
C LEU A 143 0.62 6.17 -11.31
N PHE A 144 -0.11 6.55 -10.27
CA PHE A 144 -0.71 5.63 -9.33
C PHE A 144 -1.77 4.75 -10.00
N LEU A 145 -2.68 5.36 -10.75
CA LEU A 145 -3.71 4.63 -11.51
C LEU A 145 -3.09 3.73 -12.58
N PHE A 146 -2.03 4.19 -13.23
CA PHE A 146 -1.29 3.39 -14.22
C PHE A 146 -0.59 2.20 -13.57
N TYR A 147 0.04 2.40 -12.40
CA TYR A 147 0.64 1.31 -11.61
C TYR A 147 -0.42 0.27 -11.21
N ASP A 148 -1.57 0.74 -10.74
CA ASP A 148 -2.69 -0.11 -10.32
C ASP A 148 -3.26 -0.88 -11.52
N PHE A 149 -3.45 -0.21 -12.65
CA PHE A 149 -3.84 -0.82 -13.91
C PHE A 149 -2.87 -1.92 -14.36
N LEU A 150 -1.56 -1.66 -14.32
CA LEU A 150 -0.55 -2.68 -14.64
C LEU A 150 -0.59 -3.85 -13.64
N GLY A 151 -0.76 -3.56 -12.36
CA GLY A 151 -0.91 -4.57 -11.31
C GLY A 151 -2.14 -5.46 -11.53
N ILE A 152 -3.28 -4.87 -11.91
CA ILE A 152 -4.51 -5.60 -12.21
C ILE A 152 -4.38 -6.38 -13.52
N PHE A 153 -3.89 -5.76 -14.58
CA PHE A 153 -3.84 -6.39 -15.92
C PHE A 153 -2.78 -7.47 -16.03
N TYR A 154 -1.58 -7.23 -15.54
CA TYR A 154 -0.47 -8.16 -15.66
C TYR A 154 -0.28 -9.03 -14.42
N GLY A 155 -0.32 -8.45 -13.23
CA GLY A 155 -0.20 -9.18 -11.98
C GLY A 155 -1.44 -10.00 -11.67
N GLY A 156 -2.62 -9.43 -11.90
CA GLY A 156 -3.91 -10.09 -11.74
C GLY A 156 -4.06 -11.28 -12.68
N PHE A 157 -3.74 -11.13 -13.95
CA PHE A 157 -3.89 -12.20 -14.93
C PHE A 157 -3.04 -13.45 -14.60
N LEU A 158 -1.85 -13.27 -14.04
CA LEU A 158 -0.97 -14.38 -13.64
C LEU A 158 -1.30 -14.94 -12.24
N TYR A 159 -1.83 -14.10 -11.34
CA TYR A 159 -2.18 -14.51 -9.97
C TYR A 159 -3.58 -15.11 -9.85
N PHE A 160 -4.49 -14.71 -10.73
CA PHE A 160 -5.91 -15.03 -10.64
C PHE A 160 -6.34 -16.18 -11.55
N THR A 161 -5.44 -16.82 -12.29
CA THR A 161 -5.74 -18.08 -12.97
C THR A 161 -6.00 -19.20 -11.96
N ASP A 162 -5.42 -19.15 -10.75
CA ASP A 162 -5.67 -20.10 -9.67
C ASP A 162 -6.71 -19.63 -8.64
N PHE A 163 -7.08 -18.35 -8.64
CA PHE A 163 -8.06 -17.77 -7.73
C PHE A 163 -9.30 -17.32 -8.48
N SER A 164 -10.48 -17.65 -7.95
CA SER A 164 -11.81 -17.28 -8.45
C SER A 164 -12.12 -15.75 -8.46
N PHE A 165 -11.13 -14.96 -8.81
CA PHE A 165 -11.28 -13.52 -9.10
C PHE A 165 -12.17 -13.23 -10.32
N PRO A 166 -12.53 -14.18 -11.19
CA PRO A 166 -13.51 -13.94 -12.23
C PRO A 166 -14.83 -13.35 -11.72
N PHE A 167 -15.17 -13.56 -10.45
CA PHE A 167 -16.46 -13.08 -9.95
C PHE A 167 -16.48 -11.55 -9.76
N PHE A 168 -15.45 -10.96 -9.18
CA PHE A 168 -15.41 -9.49 -8.96
C PHE A 168 -15.14 -8.75 -10.27
N LEU A 169 -14.26 -9.26 -11.13
CA LEU A 169 -14.02 -8.67 -12.45
C LEU A 169 -15.21 -8.90 -13.38
N LYS A 170 -15.86 -10.06 -13.33
CA LYS A 170 -17.12 -10.29 -14.04
C LYS A 170 -18.24 -9.39 -13.52
N MET A 171 -18.37 -9.19 -12.23
CA MET A 171 -19.33 -8.22 -11.67
C MET A 171 -19.02 -6.80 -12.14
N PHE A 172 -17.75 -6.39 -12.13
CA PHE A 172 -17.35 -5.05 -12.56
C PHE A 172 -17.49 -4.84 -14.07
N LEU A 173 -17.21 -5.86 -14.89
CA LEU A 173 -17.34 -5.81 -16.37
C LEU A 173 -18.76 -6.07 -16.86
N ILE A 174 -19.65 -6.68 -16.07
CA ILE A 174 -21.04 -6.92 -16.45
C ILE A 174 -21.93 -5.73 -16.06
N TYR A 175 -21.53 -4.88 -15.07
CA TYR A 175 -22.30 -3.74 -14.61
C TYR A 175 -21.77 -2.38 -15.10
N HIS A 176 -20.78 -2.36 -15.97
CA HIS A 176 -20.30 -1.20 -16.71
C HIS A 176 -20.16 -1.55 -18.20
#